data_1e96a6975c130796b1f925f8b152097a
#
_entry.id   1e96a6975c130796b1f925f8b152097a
#
_cell.length_a   1.000
_cell.length_b   1.000
_cell.length_c   1.000
_cell.angle_alpha   90.00
_cell.angle_beta   90.00
_cell.angle_gamma   90.00
#
_symmetry.space_group_name_H-M   'P 1'
#
loop_
_entity.id
_entity.type
_entity.pdbx_description
1 polymer ?
#
loop_
_entity_poly.entity_id
_entity_poly.type
_entity_poly.pdbx_seq_one_letter_code
_entity_poly.pdbx_strand_id
1 'polypeptide(L)'
;MQISFYDEEKRLEKITKLGDSLEQLNRIVEWEIFVPTLNSAIPRVISEKGGRPPKDNLLMFKTLIIKRLFNLSHDETEYQINDRISFMRFLGLGINDIVPDAKTIWLYEDMLSKSEVGKELFEMFNASIAEKGYITREGSIVDASFIESPKRKNTKEQRETLKSGEIPKEWNEAEHPQKLKQRDTEATWTKKGNEAHFGYKDHVKADKDSKLIVDYNVTSASTSDVKGAEGIFNKDDKVAYGDSAYPSLELPEGVENQISEKASRNHPLTEEQKADNQQKAKTRCRVEHIFAGMVQMVGGTIIRCKNLSRAEFNISMLNLLYNMRRVVSLENPTDNWLKRKKRLIKV
;
A
#
# COMPACT_ATOMS: atom_id res chain seq x y z
N MET A 1 29.22 -29.94 14.69
CA MET A 1 29.78 -28.57 14.54
C MET A 1 28.96 -27.66 15.45
N GLN A 2 29.60 -27.13 16.51
CA GLN A 2 28.87 -26.25 17.46
C GLN A 2 28.85 -24.85 16.84
N ILE A 3 27.65 -24.34 16.52
CA ILE A 3 27.46 -22.96 16.02
C ILE A 3 27.75 -22.04 17.20
N SER A 4 28.77 -21.22 17.10
CA SER A 4 29.14 -20.23 18.11
C SER A 4 28.31 -18.96 17.87
N PHE A 5 27.97 -18.24 18.94
CA PHE A 5 27.34 -16.90 18.88
C PHE A 5 28.11 -15.93 17.96
N TYR A 6 29.43 -16.06 17.93
CA TYR A 6 30.30 -15.31 17.00
C TYR A 6 30.07 -15.63 15.50
N ASP A 7 29.58 -16.81 15.16
CA ASP A 7 29.34 -17.19 13.76
C ASP A 7 28.09 -16.52 13.21
N GLU A 8 27.08 -16.30 14.07
CA GLU A 8 25.89 -15.55 13.73
C GLU A 8 26.20 -14.07 13.48
N GLU A 9 26.93 -13.42 14.37
CA GLU A 9 27.36 -12.03 14.23
C GLU A 9 28.15 -11.80 12.94
N LYS A 10 29.13 -12.63 12.68
CA LYS A 10 29.97 -12.58 11.45
C LYS A 10 29.10 -12.74 10.19
N ARG A 11 28.09 -13.60 10.26
CA ARG A 11 27.17 -13.82 9.13
C ARG A 11 26.27 -12.61 8.91
N LEU A 12 25.76 -12.01 9.97
CA LEU A 12 24.98 -10.78 9.92
C LEU A 12 25.80 -9.60 9.38
N GLU A 13 27.05 -9.42 9.84
CA GLU A 13 27.98 -8.41 9.30
C GLU A 13 28.20 -8.59 7.79
N LYS A 14 28.37 -9.85 7.34
CA LYS A 14 28.53 -10.15 5.92
C LYS A 14 27.28 -9.77 5.12
N ILE A 15 26.10 -10.06 5.65
CA ILE A 15 24.81 -9.68 5.02
C ILE A 15 24.69 -8.15 4.94
N THR A 16 25.05 -7.43 6.00
CA THR A 16 25.10 -5.96 6.03
C THR A 16 26.01 -5.41 4.94
N LYS A 17 27.24 -5.94 4.81
CA LYS A 17 28.20 -5.54 3.76
C LYS A 17 27.70 -5.84 2.34
N LEU A 18 26.86 -6.87 2.16
CA LEU A 18 26.20 -7.18 0.89
C LEU A 18 25.00 -6.27 0.61
N GLY A 19 24.57 -5.49 1.60
CA GLY A 19 23.48 -4.53 1.55
C GLY A 19 22.13 -5.15 1.87
N ASP A 20 21.82 -5.25 3.15
CA ASP A 20 20.51 -5.67 3.64
C ASP A 20 19.52 -4.50 3.59
N SER A 21 18.51 -4.67 2.74
CA SER A 21 17.46 -3.65 2.57
C SER A 21 16.55 -3.51 3.79
N LEU A 22 16.37 -4.58 4.58
CA LEU A 22 15.58 -4.54 5.80
C LEU A 22 16.31 -3.82 6.93
N GLU A 23 17.64 -3.97 6.99
CA GLU A 23 18.46 -3.23 7.95
C GLU A 23 18.41 -1.72 7.70
N GLN A 24 18.44 -1.30 6.42
CA GLN A 24 18.29 0.11 6.07
C GLN A 24 16.91 0.64 6.47
N LEU A 25 15.88 -0.16 6.25
CA LEU A 25 14.52 0.19 6.66
C LEU A 25 14.43 0.32 8.19
N ASN A 26 15.03 -0.61 8.95
CA ASN A 26 15.09 -0.57 10.41
C ASN A 26 15.81 0.69 10.94
N ARG A 27 16.84 1.15 10.24
CA ARG A 27 17.62 2.33 10.65
C ARG A 27 16.86 3.65 10.44
N ILE A 28 16.03 3.73 9.39
CA ILE A 28 15.39 4.97 8.96
C ILE A 28 14.00 5.14 9.58
N VAL A 29 13.25 4.04 9.74
CA VAL A 29 11.91 4.06 10.28
C VAL A 29 11.94 4.03 11.81
N GLU A 30 11.35 5.04 12.42
CA GLU A 30 11.12 5.10 13.87
C GLU A 30 9.90 4.25 14.22
N TRP A 31 10.12 2.95 14.41
CA TRP A 31 9.04 1.97 14.59
C TRP A 31 8.15 2.24 15.80
N GLU A 32 8.68 2.86 16.83
CA GLU A 32 7.98 3.13 18.08
C GLU A 32 6.78 4.07 17.90
N ILE A 33 6.77 4.91 16.86
CA ILE A 33 5.63 5.79 16.57
C ILE A 33 4.33 5.01 16.35
N PHE A 34 4.40 3.78 15.83
CA PHE A 34 3.23 2.95 15.54
C PHE A 34 2.65 2.25 16.77
N VAL A 35 3.44 2.09 17.85
CA VAL A 35 3.07 1.26 19.02
C VAL A 35 1.77 1.70 19.67
N PRO A 36 1.50 3.00 19.94
CA PRO A 36 0.26 3.44 20.57
C PRO A 36 -0.98 3.02 19.76
N THR A 37 -0.98 3.31 18.46
CA THR A 37 -2.11 2.98 17.55
C THR A 37 -2.29 1.47 17.40
N LEU A 38 -1.22 0.70 17.25
CA LEU A 38 -1.29 -0.76 17.18
C LEU A 38 -1.86 -1.37 18.47
N ASN A 39 -1.46 -0.87 19.64
CA ASN A 39 -1.97 -1.35 20.92
C ASN A 39 -3.42 -0.92 21.18
N SER A 40 -3.84 0.23 20.67
CA SER A 40 -5.24 0.66 20.73
C SER A 40 -6.12 -0.19 19.82
N ALA A 41 -5.67 -0.48 18.59
CA ALA A 41 -6.39 -1.30 17.64
C ALA A 41 -6.51 -2.77 18.06
N ILE A 42 -5.45 -3.31 18.66
CA ILE A 42 -5.39 -4.70 19.14
C ILE A 42 -4.90 -4.72 20.59
N PRO A 43 -5.82 -4.51 21.57
CA PRO A 43 -5.48 -4.55 22.98
C PRO A 43 -4.93 -5.92 23.38
N ARG A 44 -3.82 -5.93 24.09
CA ARG A 44 -3.21 -7.16 24.62
C ARG A 44 -3.92 -7.58 25.89
N VAL A 45 -4.91 -8.44 25.74
CA VAL A 45 -5.63 -9.01 26.89
C VAL A 45 -4.90 -10.28 27.34
N ILE A 46 -4.32 -10.26 28.54
CA ILE A 46 -3.78 -11.45 29.18
C ILE A 46 -4.96 -12.14 29.90
N SER A 47 -5.25 -13.38 29.49
CA SER A 47 -6.32 -14.16 30.12
C SER A 47 -5.97 -14.52 31.55
N GLU A 48 -6.86 -14.23 32.49
CA GLU A 48 -6.74 -14.67 33.90
C GLU A 48 -6.66 -16.20 34.04
N LYS A 49 -7.18 -16.93 33.05
CA LYS A 49 -7.15 -18.40 33.01
C LYS A 49 -5.82 -18.98 32.55
N GLY A 50 -4.82 -18.12 32.34
CA GLY A 50 -3.54 -18.53 31.77
C GLY A 50 -3.63 -18.70 30.23
N GLY A 51 -2.59 -19.27 29.64
CA GLY A 51 -2.45 -19.47 28.22
C GLY A 51 -1.21 -18.75 27.67
N ARG A 52 -0.91 -18.95 26.38
CA ARG A 52 0.22 -18.29 25.73
C ARG A 52 -0.07 -16.78 25.60
N PRO A 53 0.82 -15.89 26.08
CA PRO A 53 0.61 -14.46 25.93
C PRO A 53 0.56 -14.06 24.45
N PRO A 54 -0.22 -13.03 24.09
CA PRO A 54 -0.27 -12.54 22.72
C PRO A 54 1.10 -12.05 22.28
N LYS A 55 1.41 -12.23 21.00
CA LYS A 55 2.64 -11.72 20.39
C LYS A 55 2.69 -10.19 20.46
N ASP A 56 3.88 -9.65 20.43
CA ASP A 56 4.09 -8.20 20.40
C ASP A 56 3.48 -7.57 19.15
N ASN A 57 2.74 -6.45 19.31
CA ASN A 57 2.04 -5.80 18.21
C ASN A 57 3.02 -5.19 17.19
N LEU A 58 4.14 -4.66 17.64
CA LEU A 58 5.16 -4.12 16.75
C LEU A 58 5.84 -5.25 15.95
N LEU A 59 6.17 -6.36 16.61
CA LEU A 59 6.70 -7.55 15.95
C LEU A 59 5.73 -8.06 14.87
N MET A 60 4.44 -8.14 15.19
CA MET A 60 3.42 -8.59 14.24
C MET A 60 3.25 -7.61 13.08
N PHE A 61 3.27 -6.31 13.34
CA PHE A 61 3.23 -5.28 12.30
C PHE A 61 4.45 -5.38 11.37
N LYS A 62 5.66 -5.49 11.92
CA LYS A 62 6.88 -5.73 11.13
C LYS A 62 6.83 -7.04 10.34
N THR A 63 6.15 -8.06 10.85
CA THR A 63 5.89 -9.31 10.10
C THR A 63 5.02 -9.05 8.87
N LEU A 64 3.98 -8.22 8.98
CA LEU A 64 3.15 -7.80 7.83
C LEU A 64 3.94 -6.94 6.83
N ILE A 65 4.88 -6.11 7.30
CA ILE A 65 5.83 -5.38 6.44
C ILE A 65 6.64 -6.35 5.58
N ILE A 66 7.23 -7.40 6.18
CA ILE A 66 7.96 -8.45 5.44
C ILE A 66 7.01 -9.12 4.43
N LYS A 67 5.85 -9.57 4.91
CA LYS A 67 4.84 -10.23 4.07
C LYS A 67 4.52 -9.42 2.82
N ARG A 68 4.22 -8.13 2.99
CA ARG A 68 3.85 -7.25 1.89
C ARG A 68 5.03 -6.91 0.98
N LEU A 69 6.19 -6.62 1.57
CA LEU A 69 7.40 -6.23 0.86
C LEU A 69 7.92 -7.33 -0.07
N PHE A 70 7.78 -8.59 0.33
CA PHE A 70 8.22 -9.75 -0.43
C PHE A 70 7.06 -10.47 -1.15
N ASN A 71 5.84 -9.93 -1.06
CA ASN A 71 4.62 -10.48 -1.67
C ASN A 71 4.37 -11.95 -1.30
N LEU A 72 4.53 -12.27 -0.01
CA LEU A 72 4.41 -13.63 0.52
C LEU A 72 2.95 -13.96 0.90
N SER A 73 2.58 -15.22 0.85
CA SER A 73 1.42 -15.75 1.56
C SER A 73 1.70 -15.81 3.07
N HIS A 74 0.70 -16.13 3.89
CA HIS A 74 0.91 -16.27 5.34
C HIS A 74 1.85 -17.45 5.65
N ASP A 75 1.64 -18.59 4.98
CA ASP A 75 2.50 -19.78 5.13
C ASP A 75 3.93 -19.52 4.66
N GLU A 76 4.11 -18.85 3.51
CA GLU A 76 5.42 -18.43 3.05
C GLU A 76 6.10 -17.44 3.99
N THR A 77 5.32 -16.56 4.64
CA THR A 77 5.87 -15.59 5.61
C THR A 77 6.44 -16.32 6.82
N GLU A 78 5.69 -17.24 7.41
CA GLU A 78 6.17 -18.09 8.51
C GLU A 78 7.44 -18.85 8.09
N TYR A 79 7.39 -19.54 6.94
CA TYR A 79 8.54 -20.30 6.42
C TYR A 79 9.78 -19.42 6.21
N GLN A 80 9.62 -18.28 5.51
CA GLN A 80 10.73 -17.40 5.17
C GLN A 80 11.36 -16.72 6.40
N ILE A 81 10.58 -16.44 7.44
CA ILE A 81 11.11 -15.89 8.70
C ILE A 81 11.99 -16.94 9.38
N ASN A 82 11.56 -18.21 9.42
CA ASN A 82 12.34 -19.30 9.97
C ASN A 82 13.63 -19.59 9.17
N ASP A 83 13.59 -19.41 7.84
CA ASP A 83 14.71 -19.73 6.94
C ASP A 83 15.76 -18.60 6.85
N ARG A 84 15.37 -17.34 7.07
CA ARG A 84 16.21 -16.17 6.79
C ARG A 84 16.61 -15.40 8.03
N ILE A 85 17.87 -15.48 8.38
CA ILE A 85 18.46 -14.72 9.50
C ILE A 85 18.28 -13.19 9.36
N SER A 86 18.22 -12.63 8.12
CA SER A 86 17.95 -11.22 7.90
C SER A 86 16.51 -10.82 8.27
N PHE A 87 15.53 -11.74 8.10
CA PHE A 87 14.15 -11.51 8.52
C PHE A 87 14.03 -11.57 10.05
N MET A 88 14.66 -12.55 10.66
CA MET A 88 14.71 -12.65 12.14
C MET A 88 15.34 -11.39 12.74
N ARG A 89 16.49 -10.94 12.21
CA ARG A 89 17.13 -9.68 12.63
C ARG A 89 16.21 -8.47 12.51
N PHE A 90 15.47 -8.34 11.40
CA PHE A 90 14.53 -7.25 11.18
C PHE A 90 13.41 -7.25 12.23
N LEU A 91 12.97 -8.43 12.64
CA LEU A 91 11.92 -8.61 13.67
C LEU A 91 12.46 -8.52 15.10
N GLY A 92 13.77 -8.50 15.30
CA GLY A 92 14.40 -8.57 16.61
C GLY A 92 14.30 -9.96 17.26
N LEU A 93 14.19 -11.02 16.44
CA LEU A 93 14.15 -12.41 16.89
C LEU A 93 15.53 -13.06 16.85
N GLY A 94 15.87 -13.78 17.89
CA GLY A 94 17.00 -14.70 17.91
C GLY A 94 16.67 -16.06 17.27
N ILE A 95 17.68 -16.87 16.97
CA ILE A 95 17.52 -18.18 16.27
C ILE A 95 16.58 -19.13 17.00
N ASN A 96 16.51 -19.06 18.33
CA ASN A 96 15.68 -19.94 19.16
C ASN A 96 14.30 -19.35 19.47
N ASP A 97 14.02 -18.13 19.01
CA ASP A 97 12.75 -17.49 19.28
C ASP A 97 11.61 -18.08 18.44
N ILE A 98 10.43 -18.11 19.02
CA ILE A 98 9.27 -18.66 18.35
C ILE A 98 8.70 -17.65 17.34
N VAL A 99 8.82 -18.00 16.07
CA VAL A 99 8.24 -17.25 14.94
C VAL A 99 6.70 -17.30 15.02
N PRO A 100 5.98 -16.22 14.67
CA PRO A 100 4.53 -16.26 14.50
C PRO A 100 4.12 -17.26 13.40
N ASP A 101 3.18 -18.13 13.71
CA ASP A 101 2.60 -19.06 12.73
C ASP A 101 1.67 -18.36 11.72
N ALA A 102 1.45 -18.99 10.56
CA ALA A 102 0.64 -18.45 9.47
C ALA A 102 -0.76 -18.03 9.89
N LYS A 103 -1.41 -18.80 10.79
CA LYS A 103 -2.74 -18.50 11.30
C LYS A 103 -2.74 -17.27 12.19
N THR A 104 -1.73 -17.12 13.05
CA THR A 104 -1.53 -15.93 13.90
C THR A 104 -1.29 -14.68 13.02
N ILE A 105 -0.47 -14.78 11.96
CA ILE A 105 -0.22 -13.70 11.01
C ILE A 105 -1.52 -13.29 10.31
N TRP A 106 -2.29 -14.27 9.83
CA TRP A 106 -3.57 -14.02 9.18
C TRP A 106 -4.58 -13.35 10.12
N LEU A 107 -4.70 -13.84 11.34
CA LEU A 107 -5.62 -13.29 12.35
C LEU A 107 -5.26 -11.84 12.68
N TYR A 108 -3.98 -11.53 12.84
CA TYR A 108 -3.51 -10.20 13.13
C TYR A 108 -3.80 -9.22 11.98
N GLU A 109 -3.54 -9.63 10.73
CA GLU A 109 -3.91 -8.85 9.54
C GLU A 109 -5.42 -8.61 9.44
N ASP A 110 -6.25 -9.62 9.75
CA ASP A 110 -7.70 -9.49 9.74
C ASP A 110 -8.20 -8.52 10.83
N MET A 111 -7.60 -8.56 12.01
CA MET A 111 -7.93 -7.63 13.10
C MET A 111 -7.58 -6.19 12.75
N LEU A 112 -6.39 -5.94 12.22
CA LEU A 112 -5.99 -4.59 11.76
C LEU A 112 -6.86 -4.08 10.60
N SER A 113 -7.25 -4.96 9.67
CA SER A 113 -8.17 -4.58 8.59
C SER A 113 -9.55 -4.14 9.10
N LYS A 114 -10.04 -4.78 10.16
CA LYS A 114 -11.33 -4.47 10.77
C LYS A 114 -11.32 -3.23 11.67
N SER A 115 -10.17 -2.88 12.20
CA SER A 115 -10.00 -1.67 13.03
C SER A 115 -9.76 -0.39 12.21
N GLU A 116 -9.66 -0.50 10.88
CA GLU A 116 -9.53 0.61 9.93
C GLU A 116 -8.31 1.53 10.16
N VAL A 117 -7.32 1.06 10.92
CA VAL A 117 -6.12 1.86 11.30
C VAL A 117 -5.10 2.04 10.19
N GLY A 118 -5.30 1.44 9.01
CA GLY A 118 -4.34 1.51 7.91
C GLY A 118 -3.99 2.95 7.50
N LYS A 119 -5.01 3.81 7.42
CA LYS A 119 -4.84 5.23 7.08
C LYS A 119 -4.08 5.98 8.18
N GLU A 120 -4.43 5.74 9.43
CA GLU A 120 -3.78 6.37 10.60
C GLU A 120 -2.29 6.00 10.67
N LEU A 121 -1.93 4.73 10.47
CA LEU A 121 -0.53 4.28 10.44
C LEU A 121 0.25 4.96 9.29
N PHE A 122 -0.37 5.16 8.15
CA PHE A 122 0.22 5.89 7.03
C PHE A 122 0.44 7.38 7.40
N GLU A 123 -0.56 8.03 7.98
CA GLU A 123 -0.51 9.44 8.37
C GLU A 123 0.55 9.70 9.45
N MET A 124 0.68 8.80 10.43
CA MET A 124 1.72 8.89 11.46
C MET A 124 3.13 8.87 10.85
N PHE A 125 3.38 7.97 9.91
CA PHE A 125 4.67 7.94 9.21
C PHE A 125 4.89 9.22 8.39
N ASN A 126 3.86 9.67 7.68
CA ASN A 126 3.95 10.91 6.90
C ASN A 126 4.20 12.14 7.76
N ALA A 127 3.59 12.24 8.94
CA ALA A 127 3.88 13.31 9.90
C ALA A 127 5.37 13.30 10.32
N SER A 128 5.90 12.13 10.69
CA SER A 128 7.31 11.97 11.06
C SER A 128 8.27 12.39 9.95
N ILE A 129 8.00 12.03 8.69
CA ILE A 129 8.89 12.43 7.56
C ILE A 129 8.66 13.87 7.10
N ALA A 130 7.48 14.44 7.31
CA ALA A 130 7.20 15.85 7.05
C ALA A 130 7.98 16.76 8.03
N GLU A 131 8.05 16.41 9.31
CA GLU A 131 8.88 17.10 10.31
C GLU A 131 10.37 17.11 9.93
N LYS A 132 10.84 16.07 9.24
CA LYS A 132 12.20 15.97 8.68
C LYS A 132 12.38 16.72 7.36
N GLY A 133 11.34 17.36 6.84
CA GLY A 133 11.37 18.17 5.62
C GLY A 133 11.34 17.39 4.29
N TYR A 134 10.99 16.10 4.32
CA TYR A 134 10.88 15.30 3.08
C TYR A 134 9.65 15.64 2.24
N ILE A 135 8.59 16.18 2.84
CA ILE A 135 7.36 16.59 2.16
C ILE A 135 7.31 18.11 2.13
N THR A 136 7.40 18.69 0.91
CA THR A 136 7.50 20.15 0.74
C THR A 136 6.15 20.82 0.51
N ARG A 137 5.17 20.09 -0.05
CA ARG A 137 3.85 20.59 -0.46
C ARG A 137 3.89 21.77 -1.46
N GLU A 138 5.05 22.03 -2.08
CA GLU A 138 5.20 23.07 -3.10
C GLU A 138 4.43 22.78 -4.39
N GLY A 139 3.98 21.55 -4.55
CA GLY A 139 3.08 21.10 -5.61
C GLY A 139 2.73 19.63 -5.41
N SER A 140 1.46 19.32 -5.57
CA SER A 140 0.91 17.97 -5.38
C SER A 140 0.35 17.45 -6.68
N ILE A 141 0.63 16.18 -6.99
CA ILE A 141 0.15 15.49 -8.19
C ILE A 141 -0.91 14.48 -7.77
N VAL A 142 -2.10 14.52 -8.40
CA VAL A 142 -3.15 13.52 -8.21
C VAL A 142 -3.24 12.60 -9.42
N ASP A 143 -3.34 11.31 -9.15
CA ASP A 143 -3.61 10.28 -10.17
C ASP A 143 -4.16 9.02 -9.51
N ALA A 144 -4.72 8.09 -10.29
CA ALA A 144 -5.32 6.86 -9.82
C ALA A 144 -4.69 5.62 -10.48
N SER A 145 -4.45 4.60 -9.67
CA SER A 145 -3.97 3.29 -10.12
C SER A 145 -4.98 2.19 -9.81
N PHE A 146 -5.10 1.23 -10.72
CA PHE A 146 -5.92 0.04 -10.48
C PHE A 146 -5.20 -0.96 -9.60
N ILE A 147 -5.93 -1.44 -8.60
CA ILE A 147 -5.50 -2.52 -7.71
C ILE A 147 -6.41 -3.73 -7.99
N GLU A 148 -5.85 -4.74 -8.64
CA GLU A 148 -6.64 -5.90 -9.05
C GLU A 148 -6.96 -6.83 -7.87
N SER A 149 -8.22 -7.27 -7.80
CA SER A 149 -8.71 -8.31 -6.89
C SER A 149 -8.81 -9.65 -7.64
N PRO A 150 -8.77 -10.80 -6.95
CA PRO A 150 -8.90 -12.10 -7.57
C PRO A 150 -10.20 -12.22 -8.37
N LYS A 151 -10.09 -12.41 -9.69
CA LYS A 151 -11.22 -12.49 -10.60
C LYS A 151 -11.95 -13.83 -10.43
N ARG A 152 -13.24 -13.81 -10.07
CA ARG A 152 -14.12 -14.97 -10.15
C ARG A 152 -15.16 -14.73 -11.24
N LYS A 153 -15.45 -15.78 -12.02
CA LYS A 153 -16.48 -15.71 -13.06
C LYS A 153 -17.87 -15.62 -12.41
N ASN A 154 -18.54 -14.50 -12.66
CA ASN A 154 -19.94 -14.28 -12.31
C ASN A 154 -20.79 -14.37 -13.58
N THR A 155 -22.01 -14.89 -13.49
CA THR A 155 -22.98 -14.87 -14.60
C THR A 155 -23.40 -13.41 -14.90
N LYS A 156 -24.07 -13.20 -16.02
CA LYS A 156 -24.58 -11.85 -16.37
C LYS A 156 -25.59 -11.35 -15.34
N GLU A 157 -26.49 -12.23 -14.92
CA GLU A 157 -27.52 -11.95 -13.90
C GLU A 157 -26.91 -11.59 -12.55
N GLN A 158 -25.93 -12.36 -12.08
CA GLN A 158 -25.18 -12.06 -10.84
C GLN A 158 -24.51 -10.68 -10.89
N ARG A 159 -23.95 -10.33 -12.04
CA ARG A 159 -23.34 -9.00 -12.22
C ARG A 159 -24.34 -7.85 -12.18
N GLU A 160 -25.53 -8.07 -12.74
CA GLU A 160 -26.63 -7.08 -12.72
C GLU A 160 -27.16 -6.89 -11.29
N THR A 161 -27.37 -7.99 -10.55
CA THR A 161 -27.78 -7.96 -9.12
C THR A 161 -26.75 -7.23 -8.26
N LEU A 162 -25.45 -7.50 -8.44
CA LEU A 162 -24.41 -6.80 -7.72
C LEU A 162 -24.34 -5.30 -8.05
N LYS A 163 -24.65 -4.91 -9.28
CA LYS A 163 -24.71 -3.49 -9.67
C LYS A 163 -25.87 -2.74 -9.01
N SER A 164 -26.97 -3.42 -8.69
CA SER A 164 -28.07 -2.84 -7.92
C SER A 164 -27.80 -2.76 -6.42
N GLY A 165 -26.63 -3.22 -5.97
CA GLY A 165 -26.25 -3.27 -4.55
C GLY A 165 -26.82 -4.47 -3.79
N GLU A 166 -27.46 -5.41 -4.50
CA GLU A 166 -28.05 -6.60 -3.92
C GLU A 166 -27.07 -7.80 -4.03
N ILE A 167 -27.18 -8.73 -3.11
CA ILE A 167 -26.43 -10.00 -3.15
C ILE A 167 -27.27 -11.05 -3.87
N PRO A 168 -26.73 -11.76 -4.89
CA PRO A 168 -27.46 -12.85 -5.54
C PRO A 168 -27.97 -13.86 -4.54
N LYS A 169 -29.27 -14.15 -4.57
CA LYS A 169 -29.94 -15.04 -3.60
C LYS A 169 -29.25 -16.40 -3.45
N GLU A 170 -28.81 -16.98 -4.57
CA GLU A 170 -28.06 -18.26 -4.62
C GLU A 170 -26.70 -18.26 -3.86
N TRP A 171 -26.19 -17.10 -3.44
CA TRP A 171 -24.96 -16.99 -2.65
C TRP A 171 -25.24 -16.95 -1.16
N ASN A 172 -26.47 -16.63 -0.76
CA ASN A 172 -26.88 -16.48 0.64
C ASN A 172 -27.73 -17.66 1.14
N GLU A 173 -27.88 -18.70 0.35
CA GLU A 173 -28.68 -19.86 0.70
C GLU A 173 -27.97 -20.75 1.70
N ALA A 174 -28.76 -21.33 2.61
CA ALA A 174 -28.28 -22.30 3.61
C ALA A 174 -27.53 -23.50 2.98
N GLU A 175 -27.87 -23.85 1.75
CA GLU A 175 -27.24 -24.92 0.99
C GLU A 175 -25.80 -24.60 0.52
N HIS A 176 -25.45 -23.32 0.41
CA HIS A 176 -24.14 -22.90 -0.08
C HIS A 176 -23.49 -21.76 0.73
N PRO A 177 -23.34 -21.90 2.04
CA PRO A 177 -22.87 -20.81 2.93
C PRO A 177 -21.44 -20.33 2.61
N GLN A 178 -20.67 -21.12 1.85
CA GLN A 178 -19.30 -20.76 1.46
C GLN A 178 -19.23 -19.95 0.17
N LYS A 179 -20.30 -19.88 -0.64
CA LYS A 179 -20.27 -19.15 -1.91
C LYS A 179 -20.06 -17.65 -1.70
N LEU A 180 -20.82 -17.04 -0.79
CA LEU A 180 -20.69 -15.62 -0.45
C LEU A 180 -19.29 -15.32 0.12
N LYS A 181 -18.81 -16.15 1.05
CA LYS A 181 -17.47 -15.99 1.66
C LYS A 181 -16.33 -16.07 0.64
N GLN A 182 -16.57 -16.68 -0.53
CA GLN A 182 -15.58 -16.79 -1.59
C GLN A 182 -15.63 -15.67 -2.62
N ARG A 183 -16.61 -14.75 -2.55
CA ARG A 183 -16.82 -13.66 -3.51
C ARG A 183 -16.43 -12.32 -2.89
N ASP A 184 -15.97 -11.44 -3.74
CA ASP A 184 -15.82 -10.02 -3.41
C ASP A 184 -17.02 -9.29 -4.00
N THR A 185 -17.89 -8.75 -3.12
CA THR A 185 -19.14 -8.07 -3.52
C THR A 185 -18.95 -6.58 -3.73
N GLU A 186 -17.82 -6.02 -3.27
CA GLU A 186 -17.53 -4.58 -3.31
C GLU A 186 -16.56 -4.23 -4.43
N ALA A 187 -15.73 -5.20 -4.86
CA ALA A 187 -14.90 -5.04 -6.05
C ALA A 187 -15.76 -4.93 -7.32
N THR A 188 -15.42 -4.00 -8.19
CA THR A 188 -16.18 -3.75 -9.42
C THR A 188 -15.34 -3.87 -10.68
N TRP A 189 -16.03 -4.02 -11.83
CA TRP A 189 -15.41 -4.01 -13.14
C TRP A 189 -15.37 -2.59 -13.71
N THR A 190 -14.24 -2.26 -14.32
CA THR A 190 -14.09 -1.05 -15.12
C THR A 190 -13.26 -1.33 -16.36
N LYS A 191 -13.28 -0.40 -17.33
CA LYS A 191 -12.46 -0.46 -18.54
C LYS A 191 -11.59 0.77 -18.65
N LYS A 192 -10.29 0.58 -18.98
CA LYS A 192 -9.40 1.64 -19.41
C LYS A 192 -8.80 1.25 -20.77
N GLY A 193 -9.18 1.98 -21.81
CA GLY A 193 -8.88 1.58 -23.18
C GLY A 193 -9.53 0.23 -23.53
N ASN A 194 -8.73 -0.74 -23.94
CA ASN A 194 -9.19 -2.10 -24.28
C ASN A 194 -9.05 -3.10 -23.11
N GLU A 195 -8.49 -2.71 -21.99
CA GLU A 195 -8.27 -3.58 -20.85
C GLU A 195 -9.40 -3.48 -19.82
N ALA A 196 -9.84 -4.62 -19.30
CA ALA A 196 -10.86 -4.72 -18.27
C ALA A 196 -10.19 -5.07 -16.92
N HIS A 197 -10.43 -4.22 -15.93
CA HIS A 197 -9.91 -4.36 -14.57
C HIS A 197 -11.03 -4.72 -13.60
N PHE A 198 -10.73 -5.61 -12.65
CA PHE A 198 -11.65 -5.98 -11.57
C PHE A 198 -10.97 -5.76 -10.23
N GLY A 199 -11.54 -4.94 -9.38
CA GLY A 199 -10.98 -4.66 -8.06
C GLY A 199 -11.31 -3.25 -7.58
N TYR A 200 -10.27 -2.53 -7.19
CA TYR A 200 -10.30 -1.23 -6.53
C TYR A 200 -9.42 -0.23 -7.26
N LYS A 201 -9.53 1.03 -6.88
CA LYS A 201 -8.61 2.10 -7.28
C LYS A 201 -7.95 2.70 -6.04
N ASP A 202 -6.67 2.99 -6.18
CA ASP A 202 -5.88 3.79 -5.26
C ASP A 202 -5.69 5.16 -5.89
N HIS A 203 -6.38 6.17 -5.35
CA HIS A 203 -6.26 7.57 -5.76
C HIS A 203 -5.22 8.22 -4.88
N VAL A 204 -4.06 8.51 -5.41
CA VAL A 204 -2.94 9.06 -4.64
C VAL A 204 -2.74 10.55 -4.91
N LYS A 205 -2.43 11.29 -3.84
CA LYS A 205 -1.84 12.62 -3.92
C LYS A 205 -0.37 12.51 -3.53
N ALA A 206 0.53 12.94 -4.38
CA ALA A 206 1.96 12.84 -4.17
C ALA A 206 2.67 14.18 -4.28
N ASP A 207 3.67 14.40 -3.44
CA ASP A 207 4.57 15.55 -3.54
C ASP A 207 5.38 15.47 -4.85
N LYS A 208 5.38 16.57 -5.63
CA LYS A 208 5.99 16.60 -6.95
C LYS A 208 7.51 16.39 -6.93
N ASP A 209 8.20 16.79 -5.86
CA ASP A 209 9.65 16.80 -5.80
C ASP A 209 10.20 15.53 -5.14
N SER A 210 9.71 15.20 -3.95
CA SER A 210 10.13 13.99 -3.24
C SER A 210 9.53 12.72 -3.84
N LYS A 211 8.39 12.78 -4.54
CA LYS A 211 7.59 11.64 -5.01
C LYS A 211 7.09 10.78 -3.85
N LEU A 212 6.89 11.37 -2.67
CA LEU A 212 6.23 10.72 -1.55
C LEU A 212 4.72 10.86 -1.70
N ILE A 213 3.98 9.82 -1.36
CA ILE A 213 2.53 9.88 -1.28
C ILE A 213 2.17 10.69 -0.03
N VAL A 214 1.47 11.79 -0.24
CA VAL A 214 1.04 12.69 0.85
C VAL A 214 -0.29 12.26 1.42
N ASP A 215 -1.19 11.84 0.54
CA ASP A 215 -2.53 11.39 0.89
C ASP A 215 -3.05 10.40 -0.16
N TYR A 216 -4.10 9.63 0.18
CA TYR A 216 -4.74 8.70 -0.76
C TYR A 216 -6.17 8.39 -0.33
N ASN A 217 -6.99 7.99 -1.32
CA ASN A 217 -8.32 7.43 -1.11
C ASN A 217 -8.44 6.10 -1.85
N VAL A 218 -9.17 5.16 -1.26
CA VAL A 218 -9.46 3.86 -1.89
C VAL A 218 -10.93 3.77 -2.27
N THR A 219 -11.21 3.36 -3.49
CA THR A 219 -12.58 3.18 -3.99
C THR A 219 -12.71 1.91 -4.79
N SER A 220 -13.96 1.51 -5.08
CA SER A 220 -14.19 0.46 -6.08
C SER A 220 -13.72 0.92 -7.46
N ALA A 221 -13.28 -0.01 -8.32
CA ALA A 221 -12.69 0.32 -9.62
C ALA A 221 -13.62 1.09 -10.57
N SER A 222 -14.94 0.99 -10.41
CA SER A 222 -15.93 1.72 -11.24
C SER A 222 -16.12 3.17 -10.82
N THR A 223 -15.63 3.61 -9.67
CA THR A 223 -15.71 5.00 -9.22
C THR A 223 -14.89 5.90 -10.16
N SER A 224 -15.45 7.06 -10.53
CA SER A 224 -14.74 8.03 -11.38
C SER A 224 -13.52 8.62 -10.64
N ASP A 225 -12.48 9.01 -11.39
CA ASP A 225 -11.26 9.52 -10.79
C ASP A 225 -11.50 10.84 -10.04
N VAL A 226 -12.39 11.71 -10.55
CA VAL A 226 -12.80 12.95 -9.86
C VAL A 226 -13.41 12.64 -8.51
N LYS A 227 -14.42 11.73 -8.47
CA LYS A 227 -15.10 11.37 -7.23
C LYS A 227 -14.16 10.69 -6.22
N GLY A 228 -13.22 9.87 -6.72
CA GLY A 228 -12.23 9.22 -5.86
C GLY A 228 -11.20 10.18 -5.29
N ALA A 229 -10.98 11.33 -5.95
CA ALA A 229 -10.05 12.36 -5.51
C ALA A 229 -10.72 13.50 -4.71
N GLU A 230 -12.03 13.45 -4.48
CA GLU A 230 -12.73 14.45 -3.65
C GLU A 230 -12.11 14.53 -2.25
N GLY A 231 -11.81 15.74 -1.81
CA GLY A 231 -11.27 16.01 -0.48
C GLY A 231 -9.79 15.62 -0.29
N ILE A 232 -9.09 15.13 -1.31
CA ILE A 232 -7.68 14.73 -1.20
C ILE A 232 -6.73 15.93 -1.09
N PHE A 233 -7.11 17.10 -1.65
CA PHE A 233 -6.37 18.34 -1.49
C PHE A 233 -6.83 19.10 -0.24
N ASN A 234 -5.91 19.76 0.41
CA ASN A 234 -6.18 20.62 1.57
C ASN A 234 -5.55 22.01 1.39
N LYS A 235 -5.78 22.92 2.32
CA LYS A 235 -5.32 24.32 2.26
C LYS A 235 -3.79 24.46 2.31
N ASP A 236 -3.06 23.45 2.72
CA ASP A 236 -1.61 23.47 2.79
C ASP A 236 -0.95 23.15 1.42
N ASP A 237 -1.72 22.63 0.47
CA ASP A 237 -1.24 22.39 -0.89
C ASP A 237 -1.15 23.72 -1.63
N LYS A 238 -0.03 23.99 -2.31
CA LYS A 238 0.15 25.26 -3.07
C LYS A 238 -0.33 25.13 -4.51
N VAL A 239 0.01 24.02 -5.18
CA VAL A 239 -0.29 23.80 -6.59
C VAL A 239 -0.79 22.37 -6.79
N ALA A 240 -1.89 22.22 -7.53
CA ALA A 240 -2.48 20.92 -7.85
C ALA A 240 -2.24 20.55 -9.32
N TYR A 241 -1.58 19.43 -9.56
CA TYR A 241 -1.37 18.84 -10.90
C TYR A 241 -2.23 17.59 -11.05
N GLY A 242 -2.83 17.41 -12.20
CA GLY A 242 -3.63 16.24 -12.56
C GLY A 242 -3.75 16.07 -14.06
N ASP A 243 -4.24 14.93 -14.50
CA ASP A 243 -4.54 14.73 -15.91
C ASP A 243 -5.92 15.30 -16.28
N SER A 244 -6.26 15.23 -17.58
CA SER A 244 -7.54 15.71 -18.09
C SER A 244 -8.75 14.86 -17.66
N ALA A 245 -8.58 13.86 -16.82
CA ALA A 245 -9.68 13.12 -16.18
C ALA A 245 -10.23 13.85 -14.94
N TYR A 246 -9.51 14.87 -14.42
CA TYR A 246 -9.87 15.64 -13.23
C TYR A 246 -10.38 17.08 -13.51
N PRO A 247 -11.08 17.39 -14.61
CA PRO A 247 -11.38 18.78 -14.99
C PRO A 247 -12.33 19.50 -14.03
N SER A 248 -13.13 18.75 -13.27
CA SER A 248 -14.12 19.25 -12.32
C SER A 248 -13.75 18.96 -10.86
N LEU A 249 -12.47 18.66 -10.58
CA LEU A 249 -12.02 18.47 -9.20
C LEU A 249 -12.07 19.81 -8.46
N GLU A 250 -12.83 19.85 -7.38
CA GLU A 250 -12.88 21.01 -6.51
C GLU A 250 -11.59 21.11 -5.69
N LEU A 251 -10.91 22.25 -5.82
CA LEU A 251 -9.69 22.56 -5.08
C LEU A 251 -10.01 23.55 -3.96
N PRO A 252 -9.34 23.44 -2.80
CA PRO A 252 -9.45 24.42 -1.72
C PRO A 252 -9.03 25.81 -2.20
N GLU A 253 -9.59 26.83 -1.56
CA GLU A 253 -9.24 28.24 -1.83
C GLU A 253 -7.74 28.47 -1.60
N GLY A 254 -7.08 29.12 -2.55
CA GLY A 254 -5.64 29.42 -2.53
C GLY A 254 -4.76 28.37 -3.18
N VAL A 255 -5.29 27.21 -3.59
CA VAL A 255 -4.55 26.19 -4.34
C VAL A 255 -4.55 26.54 -5.83
N GLU A 256 -3.36 26.72 -6.42
CA GLU A 256 -3.22 26.98 -7.86
C GLU A 256 -3.58 25.73 -8.67
N ASN A 257 -4.48 25.88 -9.65
CA ASN A 257 -4.92 24.81 -10.51
C ASN A 257 -4.01 24.64 -11.74
N GLN A 258 -3.24 23.56 -11.78
CA GLN A 258 -2.39 23.13 -12.89
C GLN A 258 -2.86 21.77 -13.46
N ILE A 259 -4.16 21.45 -13.33
CA ILE A 259 -4.76 20.27 -13.97
C ILE A 259 -4.83 20.49 -15.48
N SER A 260 -4.56 19.43 -16.25
CA SER A 260 -4.58 19.49 -17.71
C SER A 260 -5.99 19.74 -18.23
N GLU A 261 -6.12 20.66 -19.18
CA GLU A 261 -7.38 20.95 -19.83
C GLU A 261 -7.84 19.82 -20.75
N LYS A 262 -9.14 19.61 -20.83
CA LYS A 262 -9.76 18.55 -21.64
C LYS A 262 -10.44 19.14 -22.86
N ALA A 263 -10.14 18.59 -24.04
CA ALA A 263 -10.93 18.88 -25.23
C ALA A 263 -12.37 18.38 -25.09
N SER A 264 -13.34 19.12 -25.55
CA SER A 264 -14.72 18.68 -25.72
C SER A 264 -15.11 18.58 -27.20
N ARG A 265 -16.25 17.92 -27.47
CA ARG A 265 -16.67 17.60 -28.86
C ARG A 265 -16.75 18.83 -29.77
N ASN A 266 -17.11 20.00 -29.23
CA ASN A 266 -17.29 21.26 -29.98
C ASN A 266 -16.23 22.31 -29.65
N HIS A 267 -15.28 22.00 -28.74
CA HIS A 267 -14.23 22.90 -28.28
C HIS A 267 -12.90 22.15 -28.25
N PRO A 268 -12.20 22.01 -29.40
CA PRO A 268 -10.85 21.47 -29.42
C PRO A 268 -9.90 22.40 -28.70
N LEU A 269 -8.82 21.85 -28.13
CA LEU A 269 -7.80 22.65 -27.47
C LEU A 269 -7.08 23.55 -28.49
N THR A 270 -6.84 24.80 -28.08
CA THR A 270 -5.98 25.72 -28.83
C THR A 270 -4.52 25.26 -28.79
N GLU A 271 -3.67 25.80 -29.66
CA GLU A 271 -2.24 25.46 -29.63
C GLU A 271 -1.56 25.89 -28.33
N GLU A 272 -1.98 27.03 -27.75
CA GLU A 272 -1.51 27.49 -26.45
C GLU A 272 -1.87 26.51 -25.33
N GLN A 273 -3.13 26.05 -25.28
CA GLN A 273 -3.58 25.04 -24.30
C GLN A 273 -2.86 23.70 -24.46
N LYS A 274 -2.57 23.29 -25.70
CA LYS A 274 -1.77 22.08 -25.95
C LYS A 274 -0.34 22.24 -25.45
N ALA A 275 0.28 23.38 -25.67
CA ALA A 275 1.64 23.68 -25.20
C ALA A 275 1.69 23.71 -23.67
N ASP A 276 0.70 24.34 -23.02
CA ASP A 276 0.56 24.38 -21.57
C ASP A 276 0.35 22.98 -20.98
N ASN A 277 -0.57 22.18 -21.55
CA ASN A 277 -0.78 20.79 -21.16
C ASN A 277 0.51 19.95 -21.29
N GLN A 278 1.31 20.20 -22.33
CA GLN A 278 2.60 19.53 -22.50
C GLN A 278 3.60 19.91 -21.39
N GLN A 279 3.57 21.14 -20.92
CA GLN A 279 4.39 21.56 -19.79
C GLN A 279 3.93 20.93 -18.46
N LYS A 280 2.63 20.95 -18.20
CA LYS A 280 2.00 20.30 -17.03
C LYS A 280 2.30 18.80 -16.99
N ALA A 281 2.26 18.13 -18.15
CA ALA A 281 2.57 16.71 -18.28
C ALA A 281 3.99 16.34 -17.83
N LYS A 282 4.99 17.23 -17.98
CA LYS A 282 6.37 16.99 -17.50
C LYS A 282 6.44 16.85 -15.98
N THR A 283 5.58 17.55 -15.25
CA THR A 283 5.47 17.40 -13.78
C THR A 283 4.62 16.20 -13.43
N ARG A 284 3.46 16.05 -14.08
CA ARG A 284 2.52 14.96 -13.83
C ARG A 284 3.13 13.57 -14.04
N CYS A 285 3.96 13.36 -15.06
CA CYS A 285 4.57 12.05 -15.33
C CYS A 285 5.39 11.48 -14.14
N ARG A 286 5.70 12.31 -13.14
CA ARG A 286 6.39 11.85 -11.93
C ARG A 286 5.56 10.85 -11.11
N VAL A 287 4.21 10.91 -11.19
CA VAL A 287 3.33 9.94 -10.51
C VAL A 287 3.43 8.55 -11.12
N GLU A 288 3.70 8.45 -12.42
CA GLU A 288 3.91 7.17 -13.10
C GLU A 288 5.12 6.41 -12.51
N HIS A 289 6.15 7.16 -12.06
CA HIS A 289 7.29 6.57 -11.36
C HIS A 289 6.90 6.00 -9.97
N ILE A 290 5.87 6.58 -9.33
CA ILE A 290 5.35 6.08 -8.05
C ILE A 290 4.69 4.73 -8.28
N PHE A 291 3.75 4.66 -9.22
CA PHE A 291 3.05 3.40 -9.54
C PHE A 291 4.01 2.33 -10.07
N ALA A 292 4.94 2.69 -10.96
CA ALA A 292 5.98 1.77 -11.39
C ALA A 292 6.85 1.27 -10.23
N GLY A 293 7.19 2.16 -9.29
CA GLY A 293 7.91 1.82 -8.07
C GLY A 293 7.15 0.84 -7.18
N MET A 294 5.83 1.03 -7.00
CA MET A 294 4.97 0.12 -6.26
C MET A 294 4.91 -1.27 -6.93
N VAL A 295 4.67 -1.32 -8.23
CA VAL A 295 4.65 -2.58 -8.99
C VAL A 295 5.97 -3.33 -8.84
N GLN A 296 7.10 -2.65 -9.00
CA GLN A 296 8.42 -3.27 -8.86
C GLN A 296 8.71 -3.71 -7.43
N MET A 297 8.18 -3.00 -6.45
CA MET A 297 8.38 -3.29 -5.04
C MET A 297 7.74 -4.60 -4.62
N VAL A 298 6.49 -4.80 -4.97
CA VAL A 298 5.69 -5.95 -4.50
C VAL A 298 5.40 -6.99 -5.58
N GLY A 299 5.93 -6.81 -6.79
CA GLY A 299 5.74 -7.76 -7.89
C GLY A 299 4.37 -7.70 -8.55
N GLY A 300 3.66 -6.56 -8.43
CA GLY A 300 2.36 -6.32 -9.05
C GLY A 300 1.39 -5.56 -8.15
N THR A 301 0.28 -5.13 -8.73
CA THR A 301 -0.80 -4.42 -8.02
C THR A 301 -1.97 -5.34 -7.64
N ILE A 302 -1.74 -6.64 -7.54
CA ILE A 302 -2.77 -7.62 -7.16
C ILE A 302 -2.81 -7.75 -5.64
N ILE A 303 -3.98 -7.56 -5.05
CA ILE A 303 -4.25 -7.88 -3.65
C ILE A 303 -4.94 -9.25 -3.56
N ARG A 304 -4.54 -10.05 -2.56
CA ARG A 304 -5.10 -11.40 -2.34
C ARG A 304 -6.15 -11.40 -1.24
N CYS A 305 -6.93 -10.33 -1.15
CA CYS A 305 -8.01 -10.19 -0.16
C CYS A 305 -9.35 -9.91 -0.86
N LYS A 306 -10.40 -9.85 -0.09
CA LYS A 306 -11.77 -9.55 -0.50
C LYS A 306 -12.35 -8.55 0.47
N ASN A 307 -13.32 -7.79 0.03
CA ASN A 307 -14.01 -6.71 0.72
C ASN A 307 -13.16 -5.44 0.83
N LEU A 308 -13.86 -4.31 0.81
CA LEU A 308 -13.24 -2.98 0.76
C LEU A 308 -12.32 -2.74 1.97
N SER A 309 -12.77 -3.05 3.18
CA SER A 309 -11.97 -2.83 4.39
C SER A 309 -10.60 -3.54 4.36
N ARG A 310 -10.55 -4.80 3.89
CA ARG A 310 -9.26 -5.51 3.70
C ARG A 310 -8.45 -4.96 2.53
N ALA A 311 -9.13 -4.51 1.47
CA ALA A 311 -8.47 -3.87 0.34
C ALA A 311 -7.84 -2.54 0.78
N GLU A 312 -8.57 -1.72 1.51
CA GLU A 312 -8.09 -0.46 2.10
C GLU A 312 -6.85 -0.69 2.96
N PHE A 313 -6.90 -1.63 3.90
CA PHE A 313 -5.73 -1.95 4.72
C PHE A 313 -4.52 -2.39 3.89
N ASN A 314 -4.73 -3.26 2.89
CA ASN A 314 -3.64 -3.73 2.02
C ASN A 314 -3.06 -2.62 1.13
N ILE A 315 -3.90 -1.69 0.67
CA ILE A 315 -3.48 -0.51 -0.12
C ILE A 315 -2.77 0.48 0.79
N SER A 316 -3.29 0.73 2.00
CA SER A 316 -2.60 1.53 3.02
C SER A 316 -1.19 1.03 3.30
N MET A 317 -1.04 -0.27 3.49
CA MET A 317 0.26 -0.92 3.68
C MET A 317 1.17 -0.79 2.45
N LEU A 318 0.61 -0.80 1.24
CA LEU A 318 1.38 -0.59 0.01
C LEU A 318 1.91 0.84 -0.06
N ASN A 319 1.04 1.83 0.20
CA ASN A 319 1.38 3.26 0.21
C ASN A 319 2.42 3.58 1.29
N LEU A 320 2.21 3.07 2.50
CA LEU A 320 3.16 3.19 3.61
C LEU A 320 4.53 2.62 3.26
N LEU A 321 4.58 1.40 2.73
CA LEU A 321 5.82 0.75 2.33
C LEU A 321 6.53 1.48 1.19
N TYR A 322 5.77 2.00 0.22
CA TYR A 322 6.32 2.83 -0.83
C TYR A 322 7.02 4.05 -0.23
N ASN A 323 6.37 4.78 0.67
CA ASN A 323 6.95 5.95 1.33
C ASN A 323 8.18 5.59 2.17
N MET A 324 8.12 4.55 3.00
CA MET A 324 9.27 4.07 3.78
C MET A 324 10.48 3.82 2.88
N ARG A 325 10.27 3.15 1.76
CA ARG A 325 11.34 2.86 0.81
C ARG A 325 11.80 4.08 0.03
N ARG A 326 10.88 4.98 -0.26
CA ARG A 326 11.25 6.22 -0.94
C ARG A 326 12.15 7.08 -0.07
N VAL A 327 11.89 7.17 1.24
CA VAL A 327 12.78 7.84 2.20
C VAL A 327 14.15 7.19 2.25
N VAL A 328 14.23 5.84 2.30
CA VAL A 328 15.51 5.12 2.20
C VAL A 328 16.29 5.51 0.94
N SER A 329 15.61 5.65 -0.20
CA SER A 329 16.24 6.05 -1.45
C SER A 329 16.66 7.52 -1.48
N LEU A 330 15.94 8.40 -0.78
CA LEU A 330 16.28 9.82 -0.67
C LEU A 330 17.52 10.01 0.20
N GLU A 331 17.65 9.26 1.29
CA GLU A 331 18.83 9.31 2.15
C GLU A 331 20.07 8.65 1.54
N ASN A 332 19.88 7.66 0.66
CA ASN A 332 20.95 6.93 0.00
C ASN A 332 20.78 6.94 -1.53
N PRO A 333 21.01 8.06 -2.23
CA PRO A 333 20.73 8.18 -3.67
C PRO A 333 21.51 7.18 -4.54
N THR A 334 22.67 6.70 -4.07
CA THR A 334 23.51 5.68 -4.76
C THR A 334 23.02 4.26 -4.52
N ASP A 335 22.08 4.06 -3.61
CA ASP A 335 21.58 2.74 -3.25
C ASP A 335 20.53 2.22 -4.21
N ASN A 336 20.88 1.19 -4.97
CA ASN A 336 19.94 0.51 -5.86
C ASN A 336 19.25 -0.66 -5.13
N TRP A 337 18.27 -0.34 -4.28
CA TRP A 337 17.47 -1.28 -3.51
C TRP A 337 16.85 -2.40 -4.38
N LEU A 338 16.38 -2.08 -5.58
CA LEU A 338 15.79 -3.06 -6.49
C LEU A 338 16.79 -4.14 -6.92
N LYS A 339 18.07 -3.76 -7.13
CA LYS A 339 19.12 -4.74 -7.39
C LYS A 339 19.36 -5.64 -6.18
N ARG A 340 19.28 -5.09 -4.96
CA ARG A 340 19.47 -5.85 -3.72
C ARG A 340 18.31 -6.81 -3.46
N LYS A 341 17.05 -6.37 -3.65
CA LYS A 341 15.87 -7.24 -3.52
C LYS A 341 15.92 -8.43 -4.48
N LYS A 342 16.30 -8.19 -5.74
CA LYS A 342 16.43 -9.28 -6.73
C LYS A 342 17.44 -10.34 -6.32
N ARG A 343 18.48 -9.99 -5.54
CA ARG A 343 19.44 -10.96 -5.00
C ARG A 343 18.81 -11.83 -3.90
N LEU A 344 17.90 -11.29 -3.10
CA LEU A 344 17.21 -12.00 -2.02
C LEU A 344 16.13 -12.97 -2.53
N ILE A 345 15.58 -12.73 -3.73
CA ILE A 345 14.53 -13.58 -4.33
C ILE A 345 15.12 -14.73 -5.17
N LYS A 346 16.39 -14.62 -5.60
CA LYS A 346 17.06 -15.60 -6.47
C LYS A 346 17.79 -16.74 -5.73
N VAL A 347 17.54 -16.90 -4.44
CA VAL A 347 18.08 -18.03 -3.65
C VAL A 347 17.04 -19.13 -3.52
#